data_a24ddbf60692fb68568a8c776fcbfbad
#
_entry.id   a24ddbf60692fb68568a8c776fcbfbad
#
_cell.length_a   1.000
_cell.length_b   1.000
_cell.length_c   1.000
_cell.angle_alpha   90.00
_cell.angle_beta   90.00
_cell.angle_gamma   90.00
#
_symmetry.space_group_name_H-M   'P 1'
#
loop_
_entity.id
_entity.type
_entity.pdbx_description
1 polymer ?
#
loop_
_entity_poly.entity_id
_entity_poly.type
_entity_poly.pdbx_seq_one_letter_code
_entity_poly.pdbx_strand_id
1 'polypeptide(L)'
;MKKLIFSLLLSSISLMAFAQSEEAETATSVSLLDADNAVVINKTDSAALVGTWLMPENAAPKAAIVLATGSGLQDRDETVLNHRPFRAIAERLSKEGYAVLRLDDRGVGKSTGDAANATTATLTGDIAAALEWMDSVAPNIKKGVLGHSEGGLIAVNLAQNPKCDFIITLATPSYPGDSIILQQARAVTTAMMGRFEGEPMQKKLLEISKSELPYEEAKTQLTTLLSEQLGEQFNLPIVKKQVELQVETLLSPWYREFLRTDPTEAIRAVNKRWLALNGEKDYQVLAKNLAHIKEINYNAECMILPGHNHLFIECSTGLPQEYPSLKGDISEETLKLIVDWLNSIFP
;
A
#
# COMPACT_ATOMS: atom_id res chain seq x y z
N MET A 1 -23.95 14.74 15.62
CA MET A 1 -22.85 13.91 16.13
C MET A 1 -22.88 12.47 15.60
N LYS A 2 -23.95 11.64 15.84
CA LYS A 2 -24.02 10.24 15.33
C LYS A 2 -23.85 10.10 13.81
N LYS A 3 -24.34 11.04 12.98
CA LYS A 3 -24.16 11.02 11.51
C LYS A 3 -22.72 11.20 11.05
N LEU A 4 -21.93 11.96 11.81
CA LEU A 4 -20.52 12.22 11.49
C LEU A 4 -19.61 11.02 11.87
N ILE A 5 -19.94 10.31 12.96
CA ILE A 5 -19.22 9.10 13.40
C ILE A 5 -19.39 7.98 12.38
N PHE A 6 -20.58 7.82 11.79
CA PHE A 6 -20.81 6.81 10.75
C PHE A 6 -20.05 7.11 9.45
N SER A 7 -20.02 8.38 9.03
CA SER A 7 -19.23 8.82 7.88
C SER A 7 -17.71 8.60 8.10
N LEU A 8 -17.23 8.71 9.33
CA LEU A 8 -15.81 8.52 9.68
C LEU A 8 -15.42 7.06 9.87
N LEU A 9 -16.32 6.19 10.35
CA LEU A 9 -16.14 4.74 10.34
C LEU A 9 -16.05 4.19 8.91
N LEU A 10 -16.88 4.73 7.99
CA LEU A 10 -16.78 4.46 6.56
C LEU A 10 -15.50 5.03 5.95
N SER A 11 -15.04 6.23 6.37
CA SER A 11 -13.86 6.86 5.80
C SER A 11 -12.55 6.19 6.21
N SER A 12 -12.44 5.60 7.39
CA SER A 12 -11.23 4.88 7.81
C SER A 12 -11.03 3.56 7.05
N ILE A 13 -12.12 2.95 6.58
CA ILE A 13 -12.08 1.76 5.71
C ILE A 13 -11.99 2.18 4.24
N SER A 14 -12.68 3.25 3.85
CA SER A 14 -12.67 3.80 2.48
C SER A 14 -11.35 4.49 2.11
N LEU A 15 -10.53 4.88 3.08
CA LEU A 15 -9.18 5.42 2.86
C LEU A 15 -8.20 4.36 2.35
N MET A 16 -8.47 3.07 2.62
CA MET A 16 -7.72 1.95 2.05
C MET A 16 -8.28 1.47 0.70
N ALA A 17 -9.48 1.91 0.31
CA ALA A 17 -10.18 1.48 -0.90
C ALA A 17 -10.58 2.68 -1.77
N PHE A 18 -9.64 3.53 -2.17
CA PHE A 18 -9.88 4.48 -3.25
C PHE A 18 -9.66 3.78 -4.60
N ALA A 19 -10.75 3.22 -5.14
CA ALA A 19 -10.79 2.63 -6.44
C ALA A 19 -10.95 3.69 -7.54
N GLN A 20 -10.16 3.53 -8.57
CA GLN A 20 -10.30 3.81 -10.00
C GLN A 20 -11.43 4.76 -10.46
N SER A 21 -11.06 5.84 -11.12
CA SER A 21 -11.87 6.50 -12.13
C SER A 21 -11.42 6.03 -13.51
N GLU A 22 -12.31 5.38 -14.29
CA GLU A 22 -12.10 5.11 -15.70
C GLU A 22 -12.14 6.43 -16.48
N GLU A 23 -11.01 6.86 -16.99
CA GLU A 23 -10.95 7.84 -18.08
C GLU A 23 -10.58 7.15 -19.38
N ALA A 24 -11.44 7.32 -20.41
CA ALA A 24 -11.23 6.79 -21.75
C ALA A 24 -10.11 7.54 -22.45
N GLU A 25 -9.02 6.84 -22.77
CA GLU A 25 -7.88 7.38 -23.52
C GLU A 25 -8.17 7.52 -25.02
N THR A 26 -7.88 8.71 -25.55
CA THR A 26 -7.70 8.95 -26.99
C THR A 26 -6.27 8.58 -27.39
N ALA A 27 -6.13 7.75 -28.42
CA ALA A 27 -4.87 7.21 -28.91
C ALA A 27 -3.89 8.30 -29.36
N THR A 28 -2.91 8.58 -28.51
CA THR A 28 -1.67 9.28 -28.83
C THR A 28 -0.50 8.30 -28.64
N SER A 29 0.64 8.53 -29.32
CA SER A 29 1.83 7.68 -29.22
C SER A 29 2.12 7.29 -27.77
N VAL A 30 2.06 5.97 -27.48
CA VAL A 30 2.27 5.43 -26.12
C VAL A 30 3.68 5.81 -25.68
N SER A 31 3.77 6.58 -24.60
CA SER A 31 5.04 6.87 -23.94
C SER A 31 5.69 5.57 -23.46
N LEU A 32 7.01 5.49 -23.45
CA LEU A 32 7.73 4.35 -22.85
C LEU A 32 7.32 4.11 -21.39
N LEU A 33 6.86 5.13 -20.70
CA LEU A 33 6.32 5.04 -19.33
C LEU A 33 4.98 4.29 -19.25
N ASP A 34 4.24 4.19 -20.36
CA ASP A 34 2.91 3.58 -20.42
C ASP A 34 2.90 2.26 -21.21
N ALA A 35 4.07 1.81 -21.66
CA ALA A 35 4.18 0.62 -22.51
C ALA A 35 3.89 -0.65 -21.73
N ASP A 36 3.00 -1.51 -22.26
CA ASP A 36 2.81 -2.89 -21.80
C ASP A 36 3.91 -3.78 -22.36
N ASN A 37 5.11 -3.67 -21.82
CA ASN A 37 6.29 -4.39 -22.31
C ASN A 37 6.84 -5.44 -21.36
N ALA A 38 6.16 -5.65 -20.24
CA ALA A 38 6.45 -6.70 -19.26
C ALA A 38 5.20 -7.56 -19.00
N VAL A 39 5.37 -8.87 -19.01
CA VAL A 39 4.36 -9.84 -18.58
C VAL A 39 5.04 -10.81 -17.63
N VAL A 40 4.63 -10.77 -16.38
CA VAL A 40 5.14 -11.60 -15.28
C VAL A 40 4.12 -12.70 -14.99
N ILE A 41 4.54 -13.94 -15.03
CA ILE A 41 3.67 -15.08 -14.69
C ILE A 41 3.96 -15.55 -13.28
N ASN A 42 2.98 -15.43 -12.40
CA ASN A 42 3.02 -16.11 -11.10
C ASN A 42 2.74 -17.60 -11.30
N LYS A 43 3.76 -18.44 -11.16
CA LYS A 43 3.68 -19.88 -11.41
C LYS A 43 2.82 -20.62 -10.39
N THR A 44 2.47 -20.00 -9.28
CA THR A 44 1.67 -20.64 -8.22
C THR A 44 0.22 -20.82 -8.65
N ASP A 45 -0.34 -19.82 -9.33
CA ASP A 45 -1.75 -19.78 -9.73
C ASP A 45 -1.96 -19.38 -11.21
N SER A 46 -0.87 -19.18 -11.95
CA SER A 46 -0.85 -18.77 -13.35
C SER A 46 -1.40 -17.36 -13.61
N ALA A 47 -1.48 -16.51 -12.59
CA ALA A 47 -1.79 -15.10 -12.80
C ALA A 47 -0.73 -14.45 -13.70
N ALA A 48 -1.17 -13.71 -14.72
CA ALA A 48 -0.31 -12.95 -15.62
C ALA A 48 -0.42 -11.47 -15.26
N LEU A 49 0.65 -10.89 -14.76
CA LEU A 49 0.73 -9.48 -14.38
C LEU A 49 1.35 -8.69 -15.52
N VAL A 50 0.63 -7.70 -16.00
CA VAL A 50 1.06 -6.85 -17.11
C VAL A 50 1.58 -5.52 -16.56
N GLY A 51 2.64 -5.03 -17.15
CA GLY A 51 3.22 -3.78 -16.66
C GLY A 51 4.27 -3.17 -17.58
N THR A 52 5.03 -2.26 -17.01
CA THR A 52 6.08 -1.52 -17.70
C THR A 52 7.45 -1.85 -17.10
N TRP A 53 8.34 -2.36 -17.93
CA TRP A 53 9.76 -2.45 -17.65
C TRP A 53 10.46 -1.22 -18.25
N LEU A 54 10.81 -0.27 -17.41
CA LEU A 54 11.46 0.97 -17.79
C LEU A 54 12.97 0.84 -17.60
N MET A 55 13.72 0.93 -18.70
CA MET A 55 15.18 0.88 -18.70
C MET A 55 15.76 2.29 -18.71
N PRO A 56 16.94 2.51 -18.11
CA PRO A 56 17.66 3.76 -18.27
C PRO A 56 18.09 3.95 -19.72
N GLU A 57 18.09 5.20 -20.18
CA GLU A 57 18.55 5.54 -21.51
C GLU A 57 20.08 5.39 -21.61
N ASN A 58 20.55 4.79 -22.71
CA ASN A 58 21.96 4.76 -23.12
C ASN A 58 22.98 4.13 -22.15
N ALA A 59 22.53 3.38 -21.15
CA ALA A 59 23.41 2.72 -20.18
C ALA A 59 22.87 1.37 -19.71
N ALA A 60 23.75 0.48 -19.30
CA ALA A 60 23.36 -0.69 -18.50
C ALA A 60 22.86 -0.22 -17.13
N PRO A 61 21.76 -0.79 -16.61
CA PRO A 61 21.25 -0.37 -15.31
C PRO A 61 22.18 -0.70 -14.15
N LYS A 62 22.32 0.22 -13.20
CA LYS A 62 23.08 0.04 -11.95
C LYS A 62 22.46 -1.06 -11.07
N ALA A 63 21.14 -1.05 -10.97
CA ALA A 63 20.30 -2.05 -10.31
C ALA A 63 18.90 -2.04 -10.92
N ALA A 64 18.08 -3.04 -10.56
CA ALA A 64 16.68 -3.14 -10.96
C ALA A 64 15.78 -3.11 -9.73
N ILE A 65 14.63 -2.45 -9.83
CA ILE A 65 13.71 -2.26 -8.72
C ILE A 65 12.29 -2.59 -9.20
N VAL A 66 11.59 -3.49 -8.50
CA VAL A 66 10.15 -3.67 -8.66
C VAL A 66 9.42 -2.83 -7.62
N LEU A 67 8.34 -2.16 -8.04
CA LEU A 67 7.50 -1.38 -7.16
C LEU A 67 6.32 -2.23 -6.70
N ALA A 68 6.09 -2.28 -5.38
CA ALA A 68 4.98 -2.99 -4.74
C ALA A 68 3.99 -1.98 -4.16
N THR A 69 2.76 -2.01 -4.66
CA THR A 69 1.68 -1.06 -4.36
C THR A 69 1.15 -1.19 -2.93
N GLY A 70 0.48 -0.14 -2.46
CA GLY A 70 -0.22 -0.12 -1.18
C GLY A 70 -1.53 -0.91 -1.20
N SER A 71 -2.31 -0.76 -0.12
CA SER A 71 -3.56 -1.51 0.09
C SER A 71 -4.61 -1.25 -0.96
N GLY A 72 -5.34 -2.31 -1.30
CA GLY A 72 -6.27 -2.34 -2.41
C GLY A 72 -5.57 -2.80 -3.68
N LEU A 73 -6.35 -3.11 -4.72
CA LEU A 73 -5.79 -3.48 -6.01
C LEU A 73 -5.55 -2.21 -6.83
N GLN A 74 -4.29 -1.97 -7.17
CA GLN A 74 -3.81 -0.72 -7.76
C GLN A 74 -3.33 -0.94 -9.19
N ASP A 75 -3.40 0.12 -9.98
CA ASP A 75 -2.66 0.18 -11.22
C ASP A 75 -1.14 0.33 -10.97
N ARG A 76 -0.34 0.13 -11.99
CA ARG A 76 1.13 0.20 -11.93
C ARG A 76 1.70 1.55 -11.48
N ASP A 77 0.90 2.60 -11.52
CA ASP A 77 1.28 3.96 -11.13
C ASP A 77 0.93 4.26 -9.67
N GLU A 78 0.18 3.33 -9.00
CA GLU A 78 -0.41 3.53 -7.68
C GLU A 78 -1.25 4.82 -7.66
N THR A 79 -2.19 4.91 -8.62
CA THR A 79 -3.01 6.11 -8.81
C THR A 79 -3.96 6.31 -7.64
N VAL A 80 -3.72 7.36 -6.87
CA VAL A 80 -4.56 7.79 -5.75
C VAL A 80 -5.09 9.19 -6.06
N LEU A 81 -6.38 9.28 -6.36
CA LEU A 81 -7.00 10.52 -6.84
C LEU A 81 -6.32 11.00 -8.14
N ASN A 82 -5.64 12.14 -8.09
CA ASN A 82 -4.89 12.72 -9.21
C ASN A 82 -3.37 12.55 -9.07
N HIS A 83 -2.88 11.73 -8.13
CA HIS A 83 -1.47 11.49 -7.88
C HIS A 83 -1.05 10.12 -8.38
N ARG A 84 0.14 10.03 -8.99
CA ARG A 84 0.74 8.80 -9.52
C ARG A 84 2.18 8.62 -9.00
N PRO A 85 2.35 8.36 -7.69
CA PRO A 85 3.67 8.34 -7.06
C PRO A 85 4.64 7.34 -7.71
N PHE A 86 4.17 6.15 -8.10
CA PHE A 86 5.03 5.15 -8.70
C PHE A 86 5.49 5.52 -10.11
N ARG A 87 4.68 6.25 -10.86
CA ARG A 87 5.11 6.81 -12.13
C ARG A 87 6.27 7.79 -11.95
N ALA A 88 6.13 8.72 -11.00
CA ALA A 88 7.16 9.72 -10.70
C ALA A 88 8.47 9.08 -10.19
N ILE A 89 8.36 8.08 -9.30
CA ILE A 89 9.52 7.30 -8.82
C ILE A 89 10.21 6.61 -9.99
N ALA A 90 9.46 5.92 -10.86
CA ALA A 90 10.04 5.17 -11.97
C ALA A 90 10.73 6.08 -12.98
N GLU A 91 10.12 7.21 -13.31
CA GLU A 91 10.70 8.21 -14.22
C GLU A 91 12.00 8.78 -13.65
N ARG A 92 12.01 9.13 -12.35
CA ARG A 92 13.21 9.63 -11.69
C ARG A 92 14.33 8.59 -11.67
N LEU A 93 14.04 7.37 -11.22
CA LEU A 93 15.04 6.31 -11.09
C LEU A 93 15.62 5.90 -12.45
N SER A 94 14.80 5.84 -13.49
CA SER A 94 15.29 5.55 -14.84
C SER A 94 16.28 6.61 -15.34
N LYS A 95 16.02 7.89 -15.10
CA LYS A 95 16.95 8.99 -15.43
C LYS A 95 18.26 8.91 -14.66
N GLU A 96 18.24 8.34 -13.46
CA GLU A 96 19.41 8.16 -12.59
C GLU A 96 20.18 6.85 -12.84
N GLY A 97 19.75 6.06 -13.83
CA GLY A 97 20.46 4.85 -14.27
C GLY A 97 19.97 3.55 -13.65
N TYR A 98 18.74 3.52 -13.13
CA TYR A 98 18.12 2.31 -12.56
C TYR A 98 17.02 1.77 -13.49
N ALA A 99 16.90 0.45 -13.60
CA ALA A 99 15.76 -0.17 -14.25
C ALA A 99 14.60 -0.31 -13.26
N VAL A 100 13.37 -0.04 -13.71
CA VAL A 100 12.19 -0.09 -12.84
C VAL A 100 11.08 -0.93 -13.47
N LEU A 101 10.55 -1.87 -12.70
CA LEU A 101 9.38 -2.66 -13.05
C LEU A 101 8.16 -2.17 -12.25
N ARG A 102 7.11 -1.78 -12.97
CA ARG A 102 5.80 -1.44 -12.41
C ARG A 102 4.78 -2.38 -13.01
N LEU A 103 3.97 -3.00 -12.19
CA LEU A 103 2.95 -3.95 -12.60
C LEU A 103 1.57 -3.46 -12.16
N ASP A 104 0.56 -3.65 -13.02
CA ASP A 104 -0.82 -3.61 -12.55
C ASP A 104 -1.05 -4.83 -11.65
N ASP A 105 -1.70 -4.63 -10.51
CA ASP A 105 -2.01 -5.72 -9.60
C ASP A 105 -2.91 -6.76 -10.28
N ARG A 106 -2.95 -7.97 -9.72
CA ARG A 106 -3.83 -9.02 -10.24
C ARG A 106 -5.27 -8.56 -10.39
N GLY A 107 -5.87 -8.82 -11.55
CA GLY A 107 -7.24 -8.39 -11.88
C GLY A 107 -7.41 -6.92 -12.21
N VAL A 108 -6.32 -6.13 -12.27
CA VAL A 108 -6.34 -4.71 -12.65
C VAL A 108 -5.81 -4.54 -14.08
N GLY A 109 -6.39 -3.65 -14.86
CA GLY A 109 -5.98 -3.37 -16.22
C GLY A 109 -6.01 -4.63 -17.10
N LYS A 110 -4.83 -5.04 -17.60
CA LYS A 110 -4.66 -6.27 -18.39
C LYS A 110 -4.14 -7.45 -17.56
N SER A 111 -3.85 -7.25 -16.29
CA SER A 111 -3.41 -8.30 -15.39
C SER A 111 -4.56 -9.26 -15.07
N THR A 112 -4.26 -10.57 -15.05
CA THR A 112 -5.22 -11.60 -14.70
C THR A 112 -5.01 -12.08 -13.26
N GLY A 113 -5.84 -13.02 -12.80
CA GLY A 113 -5.76 -13.59 -11.47
C GLY A 113 -6.99 -13.31 -10.62
N ASP A 114 -7.11 -14.02 -9.50
CA ASP A 114 -8.23 -13.86 -8.58
C ASP A 114 -8.03 -12.63 -7.69
N ALA A 115 -8.66 -11.53 -8.10
CA ALA A 115 -8.66 -10.26 -7.38
C ALA A 115 -9.51 -10.32 -6.09
N ALA A 116 -10.64 -11.04 -6.13
CA ALA A 116 -11.59 -11.07 -5.01
C ALA A 116 -11.03 -11.76 -3.75
N ASN A 117 -10.15 -12.73 -3.95
CA ASN A 117 -9.49 -13.47 -2.87
C ASN A 117 -8.02 -13.09 -2.69
N ALA A 118 -7.56 -12.00 -3.32
CA ALA A 118 -6.21 -11.51 -3.13
C ALA A 118 -5.97 -11.12 -1.66
N THR A 119 -4.77 -11.41 -1.16
CA THR A 119 -4.31 -11.08 0.20
C THR A 119 -2.89 -10.55 0.13
N THR A 120 -2.37 -9.98 1.22
CA THR A 120 -0.96 -9.55 1.30
C THR A 120 0.00 -10.70 0.93
N ALA A 121 -0.32 -11.94 1.36
CA ALA A 121 0.49 -13.12 1.00
C ALA A 121 0.43 -13.42 -0.50
N THR A 122 -0.75 -13.30 -1.12
CA THR A 122 -0.93 -13.48 -2.56
C THR A 122 -0.13 -12.44 -3.36
N LEU A 123 -0.25 -11.16 -2.99
CA LEU A 123 0.49 -10.06 -3.61
C LEU A 123 2.01 -10.19 -3.40
N THR A 124 2.43 -10.71 -2.23
CA THR A 124 3.85 -11.06 -2.00
C THR A 124 4.34 -12.11 -3.01
N GLY A 125 3.51 -13.11 -3.34
CA GLY A 125 3.79 -14.10 -4.38
C GLY A 125 3.94 -13.47 -5.77
N ASP A 126 3.14 -12.47 -6.10
CA ASP A 126 3.22 -11.74 -7.37
C ASP A 126 4.54 -10.97 -7.50
N ILE A 127 4.94 -10.26 -6.47
CA ILE A 127 6.21 -9.52 -6.47
C ILE A 127 7.42 -10.49 -6.41
N ALA A 128 7.28 -11.66 -5.77
CA ALA A 128 8.29 -12.73 -5.86
C ALA A 128 8.47 -13.21 -7.31
N ALA A 129 7.37 -13.41 -8.04
CA ALA A 129 7.41 -13.76 -9.46
C ALA A 129 8.04 -12.63 -10.31
N ALA A 130 7.82 -11.36 -9.94
CA ALA A 130 8.46 -10.22 -10.57
C ALA A 130 9.99 -10.22 -10.37
N LEU A 131 10.48 -10.57 -9.18
CA LEU A 131 11.91 -10.75 -8.92
C LEU A 131 12.49 -11.87 -9.79
N GLU A 132 11.78 -12.99 -9.94
CA GLU A 132 12.21 -14.08 -10.84
C GLU A 132 12.24 -13.64 -12.30
N TRP A 133 11.22 -12.90 -12.75
CA TRP A 133 11.18 -12.38 -14.09
C TRP A 133 12.34 -11.41 -14.36
N MET A 134 12.58 -10.45 -13.46
CA MET A 134 13.73 -9.54 -13.56
C MET A 134 15.07 -10.30 -13.60
N ASP A 135 15.19 -11.39 -12.84
CA ASP A 135 16.39 -12.23 -12.88
C ASP A 135 16.58 -12.91 -14.23
N SER A 136 15.50 -13.28 -14.90
CA SER A 136 15.56 -13.90 -16.24
C SER A 136 15.96 -12.93 -17.35
N VAL A 137 15.50 -11.66 -17.27
CA VAL A 137 15.78 -10.63 -18.31
C VAL A 137 17.02 -9.80 -18.03
N ALA A 138 17.47 -9.77 -16.76
CA ALA A 138 18.64 -9.03 -16.31
C ALA A 138 19.40 -9.80 -15.19
N PRO A 139 20.03 -10.94 -15.52
CA PRO A 139 20.57 -11.88 -14.49
C PRO A 139 21.73 -11.33 -13.69
N ASN A 140 22.50 -10.40 -14.22
CA ASN A 140 23.76 -9.96 -13.64
C ASN A 140 23.68 -8.64 -12.86
N ILE A 141 22.48 -8.08 -12.67
CA ILE A 141 22.29 -6.86 -11.90
C ILE A 141 21.60 -7.13 -10.57
N LYS A 142 21.89 -6.29 -9.57
CA LYS A 142 21.25 -6.33 -8.26
C LYS A 142 19.78 -5.95 -8.37
N LYS A 143 18.93 -6.60 -7.57
CA LYS A 143 17.49 -6.44 -7.60
C LYS A 143 16.97 -6.06 -6.23
N GLY A 144 16.02 -5.12 -6.21
CA GLY A 144 15.36 -4.71 -4.98
C GLY A 144 13.86 -4.56 -5.14
N VAL A 145 13.19 -4.42 -4.01
CA VAL A 145 11.77 -4.11 -3.91
C VAL A 145 11.63 -2.75 -3.25
N LEU A 146 10.89 -1.84 -3.89
CA LEU A 146 10.41 -0.61 -3.27
C LEU A 146 8.92 -0.78 -3.04
N GLY A 147 8.48 -0.73 -1.78
CA GLY A 147 7.07 -0.90 -1.43
C GLY A 147 6.51 0.28 -0.65
N HIS A 148 5.27 0.68 -0.98
CA HIS A 148 4.56 1.72 -0.29
C HIS A 148 3.44 1.13 0.58
N SER A 149 3.31 1.61 1.82
CA SER A 149 2.24 1.18 2.74
C SER A 149 2.24 -0.35 2.92
N GLU A 150 1.17 -1.07 2.53
CA GLU A 150 1.15 -2.53 2.50
C GLU A 150 2.24 -3.14 1.60
N GLY A 151 2.57 -2.48 0.49
CA GLY A 151 3.70 -2.87 -0.36
C GLY A 151 5.02 -2.89 0.39
N GLY A 152 5.16 -2.07 1.42
CA GLY A 152 6.29 -2.12 2.34
C GLY A 152 6.34 -3.41 3.17
N LEU A 153 5.18 -3.97 3.57
CA LEU A 153 5.12 -5.31 4.19
C LEU A 153 5.54 -6.39 3.19
N ILE A 154 5.12 -6.26 1.92
CA ILE A 154 5.53 -7.14 0.83
C ILE A 154 7.05 -7.10 0.67
N ALA A 155 7.66 -5.91 0.64
CA ALA A 155 9.11 -5.74 0.55
C ALA A 155 9.84 -6.38 1.74
N VAL A 156 9.34 -6.21 2.96
CA VAL A 156 9.87 -6.83 4.19
C VAL A 156 9.80 -8.35 4.10
N ASN A 157 8.67 -8.93 3.68
CA ASN A 157 8.52 -10.37 3.51
C ASN A 157 9.48 -10.93 2.45
N LEU A 158 9.75 -10.17 1.39
CA LEU A 158 10.65 -10.56 0.30
C LEU A 158 12.13 -10.32 0.60
N ALA A 159 12.48 -9.66 1.70
CA ALA A 159 13.89 -9.46 2.07
C ALA A 159 14.65 -10.79 2.29
N GLN A 160 13.95 -11.90 2.57
CA GLN A 160 14.55 -13.24 2.65
C GLN A 160 14.64 -13.97 1.30
N ASN A 161 14.02 -13.44 0.24
CA ASN A 161 14.13 -14.01 -1.10
C ASN A 161 15.57 -13.89 -1.60
N PRO A 162 16.21 -14.98 -2.09
CA PRO A 162 17.60 -14.95 -2.56
C PRO A 162 17.84 -14.01 -3.75
N LYS A 163 16.78 -13.64 -4.48
CA LYS A 163 16.84 -12.71 -5.60
C LYS A 163 16.58 -11.25 -5.19
N CYS A 164 16.30 -10.99 -3.91
CA CYS A 164 16.17 -9.65 -3.37
C CYS A 164 17.49 -9.25 -2.69
N ASP A 165 18.16 -8.24 -3.21
CA ASP A 165 19.45 -7.76 -2.67
C ASP A 165 19.28 -6.59 -1.70
N PHE A 166 18.21 -5.79 -1.84
CA PHE A 166 17.92 -4.63 -1.01
C PHE A 166 16.42 -4.30 -1.01
N ILE A 167 15.98 -3.58 -0.01
CA ILE A 167 14.59 -3.08 0.05
C ILE A 167 14.54 -1.59 0.38
N ILE A 168 13.50 -0.93 -0.15
CA ILE A 168 13.11 0.44 0.18
C ILE A 168 11.65 0.39 0.60
N THR A 169 11.32 0.96 1.75
CA THR A 169 9.95 0.95 2.25
C THR A 169 9.48 2.37 2.57
N LEU A 170 8.31 2.71 2.06
CA LEU A 170 7.65 3.99 2.21
C LEU A 170 6.41 3.81 3.07
N ALA A 171 6.32 4.48 4.23
CA ALA A 171 5.16 4.43 5.13
C ALA A 171 4.70 3.01 5.50
N THR A 172 5.63 2.15 5.90
CA THR A 172 5.37 0.73 6.14
C THR A 172 4.78 0.48 7.53
N PRO A 173 3.65 -0.26 7.64
CA PRO A 173 3.14 -0.74 8.92
C PRO A 173 4.17 -1.63 9.63
N SER A 174 4.32 -1.44 10.95
CA SER A 174 5.26 -2.23 11.76
C SER A 174 4.61 -2.88 12.97
N TYR A 175 3.37 -2.51 13.28
CA TYR A 175 2.55 -3.12 14.31
C TYR A 175 1.56 -4.12 13.71
N PRO A 176 0.96 -5.01 14.51
CA PRO A 176 -0.12 -5.88 14.05
C PRO A 176 -1.23 -5.12 13.33
N GLY A 177 -1.80 -5.73 12.28
CA GLY A 177 -2.74 -5.06 11.38
C GLY A 177 -3.96 -4.46 12.09
N ASP A 178 -4.55 -5.15 13.09
CA ASP A 178 -5.63 -4.60 13.89
C ASP A 178 -5.22 -3.34 14.68
N SER A 179 -3.98 -3.32 15.17
CA SER A 179 -3.39 -2.16 15.83
C SER A 179 -3.19 -1.00 14.87
N ILE A 180 -2.75 -1.26 13.63
CA ILE A 180 -2.61 -0.23 12.59
C ILE A 180 -3.96 0.42 12.29
N ILE A 181 -5.00 -0.37 12.04
CA ILE A 181 -6.35 0.15 11.77
C ILE A 181 -6.87 1.00 12.94
N LEU A 182 -6.66 0.55 14.17
CA LEU A 182 -7.08 1.31 15.35
C LEU A 182 -6.28 2.62 15.52
N GLN A 183 -4.97 2.59 15.26
CA GLN A 183 -4.11 3.77 15.30
C GLN A 183 -4.56 4.82 14.26
N GLN A 184 -4.79 4.39 13.02
CA GLN A 184 -5.28 5.22 11.93
C GLN A 184 -6.64 5.85 12.28
N ALA A 185 -7.62 5.05 12.70
CA ALA A 185 -8.94 5.53 13.08
C ALA A 185 -8.88 6.58 14.20
N ARG A 186 -8.05 6.33 15.22
CA ARG A 186 -7.83 7.27 16.33
C ARG A 186 -7.18 8.56 15.83
N ALA A 187 -6.11 8.46 15.05
CA ALA A 187 -5.35 9.61 14.59
C ALA A 187 -6.21 10.53 13.70
N VAL A 188 -6.83 10.00 12.65
CA VAL A 188 -7.69 10.74 11.74
C VAL A 188 -8.88 11.36 12.49
N THR A 189 -9.60 10.57 13.32
CA THR A 189 -10.77 11.07 14.03
C THR A 189 -10.41 12.16 15.04
N THR A 190 -9.29 11.98 15.77
CA THR A 190 -8.83 13.00 16.72
C THR A 190 -8.41 14.29 16.00
N ALA A 191 -7.71 14.18 14.89
CA ALA A 191 -7.31 15.36 14.10
C ALA A 191 -8.51 16.13 13.54
N MET A 192 -9.57 15.42 13.11
CA MET A 192 -10.78 16.04 12.54
C MET A 192 -11.78 16.55 13.59
N MET A 193 -11.88 15.87 14.74
CA MET A 193 -12.97 16.08 15.72
C MET A 193 -12.46 16.43 17.13
N GLY A 194 -11.16 16.46 17.33
CA GLY A 194 -10.53 16.71 18.63
C GLY A 194 -10.54 15.51 19.59
N ARG A 195 -11.29 14.44 19.29
CA ARG A 195 -11.40 13.24 20.13
C ARG A 195 -11.88 12.02 19.34
N PHE A 196 -11.58 10.82 19.84
CA PHE A 196 -12.06 9.55 19.27
C PHE A 196 -12.94 8.80 20.26
N GLU A 197 -14.26 9.03 20.21
CA GLU A 197 -15.25 8.33 21.06
C GLU A 197 -15.64 6.95 20.51
N GLY A 198 -15.35 6.67 19.23
CA GLY A 198 -15.74 5.44 18.53
C GLY A 198 -14.84 4.24 18.82
N GLU A 199 -13.80 4.37 19.64
CA GLU A 199 -12.82 3.31 19.86
C GLU A 199 -13.41 1.98 20.36
N PRO A 200 -14.34 1.95 21.33
CA PRO A 200 -14.94 0.70 21.79
C PRO A 200 -15.70 -0.04 20.67
N MET A 201 -16.36 0.71 19.80
CA MET A 201 -17.05 0.15 18.65
C MET A 201 -16.06 -0.38 17.61
N GLN A 202 -15.02 0.39 17.29
CA GLN A 202 -13.98 -0.02 16.37
C GLN A 202 -13.31 -1.32 16.82
N LYS A 203 -12.98 -1.44 18.10
CA LYS A 203 -12.41 -2.68 18.65
C LYS A 203 -13.32 -3.89 18.45
N LYS A 204 -14.62 -3.75 18.71
CA LYS A 204 -15.59 -4.85 18.48
C LYS A 204 -15.66 -5.26 17.02
N LEU A 205 -15.67 -4.28 16.08
CA LEU A 205 -15.64 -4.57 14.64
C LEU A 205 -14.37 -5.36 14.27
N LEU A 206 -13.21 -4.93 14.74
CA LEU A 206 -11.94 -5.61 14.50
C LEU A 206 -11.90 -7.02 15.09
N GLU A 207 -12.40 -7.21 16.32
CA GLU A 207 -12.47 -8.51 16.99
C GLU A 207 -13.31 -9.51 16.19
N ILE A 208 -14.52 -9.10 15.74
CA ILE A 208 -15.38 -9.95 14.90
C ILE A 208 -14.71 -10.23 13.54
N SER A 209 -14.17 -9.21 12.89
CA SER A 209 -13.57 -9.35 11.57
C SER A 209 -12.38 -10.31 11.56
N LYS A 210 -11.49 -10.25 12.57
CA LYS A 210 -10.32 -11.13 12.63
C LYS A 210 -10.60 -12.50 13.27
N SER A 211 -11.83 -12.74 13.78
CA SER A 211 -12.20 -14.01 14.40
C SER A 211 -12.18 -15.18 13.42
N GLU A 212 -12.18 -16.42 13.94
CA GLU A 212 -12.32 -17.65 13.15
C GLU A 212 -13.80 -18.04 12.90
N LEU A 213 -14.74 -17.15 13.20
CA LEU A 213 -16.16 -17.38 12.95
C LEU A 213 -16.42 -17.66 11.47
N PRO A 214 -17.37 -18.56 11.15
CA PRO A 214 -17.89 -18.74 9.81
C PRO A 214 -18.38 -17.40 9.23
N TYR A 215 -18.23 -17.22 7.91
CA TYR A 215 -18.59 -15.97 7.25
C TYR A 215 -19.99 -15.46 7.60
N GLU A 216 -21.02 -16.30 7.52
CA GLU A 216 -22.41 -15.90 7.78
C GLU A 216 -22.66 -15.53 9.25
N GLU A 217 -21.94 -16.15 10.18
CA GLU A 217 -22.04 -15.80 11.58
C GLU A 217 -21.38 -14.47 11.88
N ALA A 218 -20.16 -14.26 11.39
CA ALA A 218 -19.45 -12.98 11.50
C ALA A 218 -20.24 -11.83 10.81
N LYS A 219 -20.81 -12.08 9.64
CA LYS A 219 -21.68 -11.15 8.91
C LYS A 219 -22.90 -10.74 9.73
N THR A 220 -23.57 -11.72 10.37
CA THR A 220 -24.70 -11.46 11.24
C THR A 220 -24.32 -10.59 12.42
N GLN A 221 -23.21 -10.93 13.10
CA GLN A 221 -22.74 -10.18 14.26
C GLN A 221 -22.35 -8.74 13.89
N LEU A 222 -21.62 -8.52 12.80
CA LEU A 222 -21.24 -7.19 12.31
C LEU A 222 -22.47 -6.38 11.91
N THR A 223 -23.41 -6.97 11.18
CA THR A 223 -24.64 -6.28 10.76
C THR A 223 -25.48 -5.88 11.98
N THR A 224 -25.62 -6.75 12.96
CA THR A 224 -26.34 -6.46 14.22
C THR A 224 -25.66 -5.30 14.95
N LEU A 225 -24.36 -5.36 15.15
CA LEU A 225 -23.58 -4.34 15.84
C LEU A 225 -23.71 -2.95 15.16
N LEU A 226 -23.62 -2.91 13.83
CA LEU A 226 -23.78 -1.68 13.05
C LEU A 226 -25.23 -1.17 13.06
N SER A 227 -26.22 -2.06 12.98
CA SER A 227 -27.63 -1.69 13.01
C SER A 227 -28.06 -1.10 14.37
N GLU A 228 -27.58 -1.67 15.48
CA GLU A 228 -27.79 -1.14 16.83
C GLU A 228 -27.19 0.26 16.98
N GLN A 229 -25.99 0.47 16.45
CA GLN A 229 -25.31 1.78 16.48
C GLN A 229 -26.06 2.85 15.69
N LEU A 230 -26.66 2.48 14.55
CA LEU A 230 -27.38 3.38 13.66
C LEU A 230 -28.82 3.64 14.10
N GLY A 231 -29.42 2.69 14.83
CA GLY A 231 -30.81 2.77 15.28
C GLY A 231 -31.79 2.93 14.09
N GLU A 232 -32.71 3.86 14.18
CA GLU A 232 -33.75 4.07 13.13
C GLU A 232 -33.14 4.39 11.74
N GLN A 233 -31.92 4.94 11.66
CA GLN A 233 -31.29 5.27 10.39
C GLN A 233 -30.99 4.02 9.56
N PHE A 234 -30.77 2.88 10.20
CA PHE A 234 -30.56 1.60 9.52
C PHE A 234 -31.73 1.19 8.63
N ASN A 235 -32.95 1.69 8.90
CA ASN A 235 -34.13 1.38 8.08
C ASN A 235 -34.12 2.04 6.69
N LEU A 236 -33.27 3.04 6.46
CA LEU A 236 -33.13 3.68 5.16
C LEU A 236 -32.45 2.76 4.16
N PRO A 237 -32.98 2.53 2.94
CA PRO A 237 -32.39 1.59 1.97
C PRO A 237 -30.93 1.91 1.63
N ILE A 238 -30.58 3.18 1.50
CA ILE A 238 -29.19 3.59 1.20
C ILE A 238 -28.25 3.24 2.35
N VAL A 239 -28.68 3.36 3.61
CA VAL A 239 -27.88 3.03 4.79
C VAL A 239 -27.68 1.51 4.89
N LYS A 240 -28.74 0.70 4.61
CA LYS A 240 -28.61 -0.76 4.57
C LYS A 240 -27.57 -1.19 3.57
N LYS A 241 -27.62 -0.65 2.35
CA LYS A 241 -26.65 -0.98 1.30
C LYS A 241 -25.21 -0.57 1.70
N GLN A 242 -25.05 0.57 2.34
CA GLN A 242 -23.72 0.99 2.85
C GLN A 242 -23.20 0.04 3.94
N VAL A 243 -24.05 -0.43 4.85
CA VAL A 243 -23.70 -1.40 5.86
C VAL A 243 -23.33 -2.75 5.23
N GLU A 244 -24.07 -3.22 4.23
CA GLU A 244 -23.76 -4.45 3.49
C GLU A 244 -22.35 -4.36 2.88
N LEU A 245 -22.05 -3.31 2.13
CA LEU A 245 -20.74 -3.10 1.52
C LEU A 245 -19.63 -3.00 2.58
N GLN A 246 -19.89 -2.33 3.69
CA GLN A 246 -18.93 -2.25 4.79
C GLN A 246 -18.67 -3.61 5.41
N VAL A 247 -19.68 -4.42 5.64
CA VAL A 247 -19.56 -5.78 6.20
C VAL A 247 -18.82 -6.69 5.22
N GLU A 248 -19.08 -6.61 3.92
CA GLU A 248 -18.34 -7.33 2.89
C GLU A 248 -16.84 -6.97 2.92
N THR A 249 -16.51 -5.68 3.05
CA THR A 249 -15.12 -5.22 3.19
C THR A 249 -14.47 -5.75 4.46
N LEU A 250 -15.16 -5.66 5.61
CA LEU A 250 -14.66 -6.14 6.91
C LEU A 250 -14.43 -7.66 6.95
N LEU A 251 -15.11 -8.42 6.09
CA LEU A 251 -15.02 -9.87 5.98
C LEU A 251 -14.27 -10.33 4.73
N SER A 252 -13.73 -9.40 3.95
CA SER A 252 -12.94 -9.79 2.78
C SER A 252 -11.70 -10.61 3.19
N PRO A 253 -11.25 -11.56 2.36
CA PRO A 253 -10.05 -12.34 2.63
C PRO A 253 -8.84 -11.46 2.95
N TRP A 254 -8.65 -10.40 2.17
CA TRP A 254 -7.59 -9.43 2.38
C TRP A 254 -7.66 -8.78 3.77
N TYR A 255 -8.79 -8.20 4.14
CA TYR A 255 -8.92 -7.47 5.42
C TYR A 255 -8.72 -8.39 6.62
N ARG A 256 -9.30 -9.60 6.58
CA ARG A 256 -9.15 -10.60 7.65
C ARG A 256 -7.71 -11.09 7.81
N GLU A 257 -6.97 -11.29 6.71
CA GLU A 257 -5.56 -11.64 6.76
C GLU A 257 -4.74 -10.46 7.31
N PHE A 258 -4.95 -9.26 6.76
CA PHE A 258 -4.22 -8.06 7.21
C PHE A 258 -4.36 -7.84 8.72
N LEU A 259 -5.58 -7.95 9.28
CA LEU A 259 -5.81 -7.79 10.72
C LEU A 259 -5.04 -8.80 11.59
N ARG A 260 -4.77 -10.00 11.07
CA ARG A 260 -4.04 -11.08 11.77
C ARG A 260 -2.54 -11.00 11.58
N THR A 261 -2.09 -10.25 10.60
CA THR A 261 -0.67 -10.12 10.28
C THR A 261 0.06 -9.34 11.37
N ASP A 262 1.13 -9.93 11.92
CA ASP A 262 2.11 -9.25 12.77
C ASP A 262 3.46 -9.26 12.05
N PRO A 263 3.97 -8.11 11.59
CA PRO A 263 5.19 -8.05 10.82
C PRO A 263 6.47 -8.10 11.66
N THR A 264 6.38 -8.18 12.97
CA THR A 264 7.52 -8.05 13.90
C THR A 264 8.65 -9.01 13.57
N GLU A 265 8.35 -10.31 13.36
CA GLU A 265 9.39 -11.30 13.06
C GLU A 265 9.97 -11.13 11.65
N ALA A 266 9.14 -10.76 10.67
CA ALA A 266 9.63 -10.46 9.33
C ALA A 266 10.58 -9.25 9.33
N ILE A 267 10.22 -8.18 10.04
CA ILE A 267 11.07 -6.98 10.23
C ILE A 267 12.40 -7.37 10.89
N ARG A 268 12.36 -8.18 11.96
CA ARG A 268 13.55 -8.64 12.67
C ARG A 268 14.49 -9.45 11.77
N ALA A 269 13.92 -10.25 10.89
CA ALA A 269 14.66 -11.13 10.00
C ALA A 269 15.34 -10.41 8.84
N VAL A 270 14.99 -9.14 8.53
CA VAL A 270 15.62 -8.40 7.43
C VAL A 270 17.12 -8.24 7.68
N ASN A 271 17.93 -8.85 6.82
CA ASN A 271 19.40 -8.77 6.85
C ASN A 271 19.98 -8.09 5.60
N LYS A 272 19.14 -7.50 4.78
CA LYS A 272 19.51 -6.77 3.56
C LYS A 272 19.69 -5.27 3.84
N ARG A 273 20.31 -4.56 2.90
CA ARG A 273 20.32 -3.10 2.93
C ARG A 273 18.87 -2.61 2.85
N TRP A 274 18.49 -1.73 3.76
CA TRP A 274 17.12 -1.29 3.93
C TRP A 274 17.03 0.21 4.20
N LEU A 275 16.40 0.96 3.28
CA LEU A 275 15.95 2.32 3.50
C LEU A 275 14.48 2.31 3.89
N ALA A 276 14.12 2.89 5.02
CA ALA A 276 12.75 3.04 5.49
C ALA A 276 12.40 4.51 5.69
N LEU A 277 11.38 4.99 5.00
CA LEU A 277 10.93 6.38 5.04
C LEU A 277 9.50 6.47 5.57
N ASN A 278 9.17 7.57 6.28
CA ASN A 278 7.79 7.89 6.68
C ASN A 278 7.58 9.40 6.67
N GLY A 279 6.37 9.83 6.32
CA GLY A 279 5.96 11.21 6.45
C GLY A 279 5.65 11.57 7.91
N GLU A 280 6.06 12.75 8.37
CA GLU A 280 5.74 13.24 9.71
C GLU A 280 4.22 13.41 9.92
N LYS A 281 3.52 13.86 8.86
CA LYS A 281 2.07 14.10 8.85
C LYS A 281 1.27 12.94 8.26
N ASP A 282 1.82 11.74 8.30
CA ASP A 282 1.12 10.54 7.88
C ASP A 282 0.12 10.10 8.96
N TYR A 283 -1.18 10.18 8.64
CA TYR A 283 -2.27 9.73 9.51
C TYR A 283 -2.74 8.30 9.20
N GLN A 284 -2.25 7.69 8.14
CA GLN A 284 -2.58 6.30 7.79
C GLN A 284 -1.62 5.33 8.46
N VAL A 285 -0.32 5.54 8.28
CA VAL A 285 0.75 4.81 8.97
C VAL A 285 1.60 5.82 9.74
N LEU A 286 1.27 6.02 11.02
CA LEU A 286 1.91 7.05 11.82
C LEU A 286 3.44 6.88 11.87
N ALA A 287 4.17 8.00 11.90
CA ALA A 287 5.64 8.02 11.94
C ALA A 287 6.27 7.18 13.07
N LYS A 288 5.53 6.88 14.15
CA LYS A 288 5.98 5.93 15.19
C LYS A 288 6.22 4.51 14.69
N ASN A 289 5.62 4.12 13.54
CA ASN A 289 5.91 2.84 12.89
C ASN A 289 7.38 2.76 12.50
N LEU A 290 7.95 3.85 11.99
CA LEU A 290 9.36 3.91 11.63
C LEU A 290 10.27 3.78 12.86
N ALA A 291 9.92 4.42 13.98
CA ALA A 291 10.65 4.25 15.24
C ALA A 291 10.61 2.78 15.72
N HIS A 292 9.46 2.13 15.59
CA HIS A 292 9.29 0.70 15.94
C HIS A 292 10.11 -0.21 15.00
N ILE A 293 10.16 0.07 13.69
CA ILE A 293 11.07 -0.63 12.77
C ILE A 293 12.50 -0.55 13.28
N LYS A 294 12.96 0.66 13.66
CA LYS A 294 14.33 0.88 14.14
C LYS A 294 14.63 0.15 15.44
N GLU A 295 13.66 0.04 16.35
CA GLU A 295 13.78 -0.74 17.59
C GLU A 295 13.94 -2.24 17.32
N ILE A 296 13.16 -2.79 16.36
CA ILE A 296 13.18 -4.22 16.02
C ILE A 296 14.42 -4.56 15.19
N ASN A 297 14.80 -3.68 14.25
CA ASN A 297 15.91 -3.89 13.33
C ASN A 297 16.78 -2.64 13.22
N TYR A 298 17.86 -2.61 14.01
CA TYR A 298 18.78 -1.48 14.04
C TYR A 298 19.55 -1.24 12.73
N ASN A 299 19.58 -2.21 11.80
CA ASN A 299 20.24 -2.06 10.51
C ASN A 299 19.41 -1.25 9.51
N ALA A 300 18.10 -1.08 9.73
CA ALA A 300 17.27 -0.23 8.89
C ALA A 300 17.73 1.23 8.96
N GLU A 301 17.93 1.84 7.81
CA GLU A 301 18.24 3.27 7.66
C GLU A 301 16.90 4.03 7.64
N CYS A 302 16.49 4.56 8.79
CA CYS A 302 15.16 5.14 9.01
C CYS A 302 15.21 6.67 8.96
N MET A 303 14.36 7.29 8.14
CA MET A 303 14.24 8.76 8.08
C MET A 303 12.78 9.19 8.02
N ILE A 304 12.43 10.20 8.84
CA ILE A 304 11.12 10.88 8.82
C ILE A 304 11.26 12.14 7.96
N LEU A 305 10.34 12.33 7.03
CA LEU A 305 10.26 13.52 6.19
C LEU A 305 9.33 14.54 6.86
N PRO A 306 9.86 15.69 7.33
CA PRO A 306 9.04 16.72 7.95
C PRO A 306 7.99 17.27 6.99
N GLY A 307 6.78 17.48 7.47
CA GLY A 307 5.70 18.07 6.68
C GLY A 307 5.09 17.19 5.58
N HIS A 308 5.51 15.94 5.42
CA HIS A 308 5.01 15.02 4.39
C HIS A 308 3.86 14.14 4.90
N ASN A 309 2.88 13.89 4.03
CA ASN A 309 1.75 12.98 4.26
C ASN A 309 2.08 11.52 3.87
N HIS A 310 1.05 10.66 3.83
CA HIS A 310 1.18 9.25 3.45
C HIS A 310 1.69 9.03 2.02
N LEU A 311 1.36 9.92 1.08
CA LEU A 311 1.85 9.87 -0.31
C LEU A 311 3.21 10.55 -0.51
N PHE A 312 3.87 10.93 0.58
CA PHE A 312 5.15 11.66 0.53
C PHE A 312 5.06 12.98 -0.25
N ILE A 313 3.93 13.66 -0.17
CA ILE A 313 3.72 15.01 -0.69
C ILE A 313 3.74 15.98 0.48
N GLU A 314 4.44 17.11 0.32
CA GLU A 314 4.40 18.21 1.31
C GLU A 314 2.97 18.72 1.49
N CYS A 315 2.55 18.86 2.74
CA CYS A 315 1.16 19.16 3.06
C CYS A 315 1.03 20.05 4.30
N SER A 316 -0.12 20.69 4.46
CA SER A 316 -0.43 21.52 5.61
C SER A 316 -0.97 20.70 6.78
N THR A 317 -1.92 19.83 6.52
CA THR A 317 -2.63 19.06 7.54
C THR A 317 -2.24 17.57 7.55
N GLY A 318 -1.94 16.99 6.40
CA GLY A 318 -1.74 15.55 6.21
C GLY A 318 -3.03 14.73 6.18
N LEU A 319 -4.18 15.38 6.33
CA LEU A 319 -5.48 14.70 6.28
C LEU A 319 -5.89 14.39 4.84
N PRO A 320 -6.59 13.26 4.63
CA PRO A 320 -7.01 12.83 3.28
C PRO A 320 -7.83 13.85 2.49
N GLN A 321 -8.57 14.71 3.18
CA GLN A 321 -9.37 15.78 2.54
C GLN A 321 -8.50 16.82 1.83
N GLU A 322 -7.22 16.93 2.18
CA GLU A 322 -6.27 17.84 1.54
C GLU A 322 -5.72 17.28 0.22
N TYR A 323 -5.67 15.94 0.07
CA TYR A 323 -5.03 15.27 -1.05
C TYR A 323 -5.45 15.77 -2.43
N PRO A 324 -6.76 15.96 -2.74
CA PRO A 324 -7.17 16.42 -4.07
C PRO A 324 -6.61 17.80 -4.46
N SER A 325 -6.20 18.62 -3.48
CA SER A 325 -5.67 19.96 -3.68
C SER A 325 -4.14 20.04 -3.73
N LEU A 326 -3.45 18.97 -3.35
CA LEU A 326 -1.99 18.90 -3.36
C LEU A 326 -1.46 18.87 -4.79
N LYS A 327 -0.23 19.35 -4.99
CA LYS A 327 0.43 19.39 -6.29
C LYS A 327 1.55 18.37 -6.36
N GLY A 328 1.71 17.79 -7.55
CA GLY A 328 2.73 16.77 -7.80
C GLY A 328 2.28 15.39 -7.33
N ASP A 329 3.07 14.39 -7.69
CA ASP A 329 2.77 12.98 -7.42
C ASP A 329 3.49 12.48 -6.15
N ILE A 330 4.69 13.02 -5.91
CA ILE A 330 5.56 12.77 -4.75
C ILE A 330 6.55 13.94 -4.64
N SER A 331 7.10 14.21 -3.47
CA SER A 331 8.02 15.34 -3.30
C SER A 331 9.40 15.07 -3.92
N GLU A 332 10.04 16.13 -4.39
CA GLU A 332 11.43 16.06 -4.88
C GLU A 332 12.41 15.66 -3.77
N GLU A 333 12.14 16.03 -2.52
CA GLU A 333 12.95 15.61 -1.37
C GLU A 333 12.92 14.08 -1.19
N THR A 334 11.74 13.46 -1.28
CA THR A 334 11.60 11.99 -1.21
C THR A 334 12.34 11.30 -2.35
N LEU A 335 12.15 11.78 -3.58
CA LEU A 335 12.84 11.24 -4.75
C LEU A 335 14.36 11.34 -4.62
N LYS A 336 14.85 12.49 -4.15
CA LYS A 336 16.28 12.70 -3.93
C LYS A 336 16.84 11.76 -2.86
N LEU A 337 16.17 11.57 -1.75
CA LEU A 337 16.62 10.65 -0.68
C LEU A 337 16.73 9.22 -1.20
N ILE A 338 15.75 8.75 -1.97
CA ILE A 338 15.79 7.40 -2.58
C ILE A 338 16.98 7.28 -3.51
N VAL A 339 17.20 8.27 -4.40
CA VAL A 339 18.32 8.27 -5.35
C VAL A 339 19.66 8.33 -4.65
N ASP A 340 19.84 9.23 -3.68
CA ASP A 340 21.08 9.39 -2.94
C ASP A 340 21.46 8.09 -2.20
N TRP A 341 20.47 7.44 -1.58
CA TRP A 341 20.68 6.16 -0.92
C TRP A 341 21.08 5.07 -1.92
N LEU A 342 20.36 4.94 -3.04
CA LEU A 342 20.69 3.99 -4.09
C LEU A 342 22.08 4.23 -4.66
N ASN A 343 22.47 5.48 -4.94
CA ASN A 343 23.81 5.84 -5.41
C ASN A 343 24.92 5.55 -4.36
N SER A 344 24.56 5.55 -3.07
CA SER A 344 25.52 5.19 -2.00
C SER A 344 25.84 3.69 -1.96
N ILE A 345 24.94 2.84 -2.45
CA ILE A 345 25.09 1.39 -2.46
C ILE A 345 25.43 0.83 -3.87
N PHE A 346 25.16 1.61 -4.93
CA PHE A 346 25.47 1.29 -6.34
C PHE A 346 26.13 2.50 -7.00
N PRO A 347 27.40 2.76 -6.73
CA PRO A 347 28.13 3.92 -7.24
C PRO A 347 28.32 3.94 -8.76
#